data_089667722a6af5a3988b01ab2aa1b231
#
_entry.id   089667722a6af5a3988b01ab2aa1b231
#
_cell.length_a   1.000
_cell.length_b   1.000
_cell.length_c   1.000
_cell.angle_alpha   90.00
_cell.angle_beta   90.00
_cell.angle_gamma   90.00
#
_symmetry.space_group_name_H-M   'P 1'
#
loop_
_entity.id
_entity.type
_entity.pdbx_description
1 polymer ?
#
loop_
_entity_poly.entity_id
_entity_poly.type
_entity_poly.pdbx_seq_one_letter_code
_entity_poly.pdbx_strand_id
1 'polypeptide(L)'
;MLDEEPKYMGMPGAKTTMFNTNAVFSATKYICVTEGEFDCIVMSVKTSHPTVGVPGANNWKPHYSKILDDFDMVIVLADGDNAGAEFGKKITRELPNANVINMPEGEDVNSAFIKLGKEWIDERIRNCIAS
;
A
#
# COMPACT_ATOMS: atom_id res chain seq x y z
N MET A 1 -15.62 -20.98 0.57
CA MET A 1 -15.23 -20.33 0.10
C MET A 1 -15.06 -20.12 0.11
N LEU A 2 -15.29 -20.07 0.22
CA LEU A 2 -15.11 -19.44 -0.14
C LEU A 2 -15.14 -18.98 -0.09
N ASP A 3 -15.43 -18.85 0.01
CA ASP A 3 -15.42 -18.07 -0.26
C ASP A 3 -15.35 -17.61 0.04
N GLU A 4 -15.56 -17.64 0.23
CA GLU A 4 -15.38 -16.90 0.15
C GLU A 4 -15.01 -16.36 0.48
N GLU A 5 -15.25 -16.28 0.52
CA GLU A 5 -14.87 -15.48 0.52
C GLU A 5 -14.58 -14.98 0.86
N PRO A 6 -14.69 -15.24 1.17
CA PRO A 6 -14.43 -14.41 1.21
C PRO A 6 -14.38 -13.90 1.23
N LYS A 7 -14.26 -13.70 1.62
CA LYS A 7 -14.15 -12.97 1.16
C LYS A 7 -14.25 -12.20 1.43
N TYR A 8 -14.29 -12.31 2.40
CA TYR A 8 -15.01 -11.06 2.42
C TYR A 8 -15.72 -10.75 1.14
N MET A 9 -15.39 -11.43 0.31
CA MET A 9 -15.77 -11.23 -1.07
C MET A 9 -17.27 -11.23 -1.23
N GLY A 10 -17.77 -10.31 -1.99
CA GLY A 10 -19.17 -10.23 -2.30
C GLY A 10 -20.04 -9.51 -1.28
N MET A 11 -19.50 -9.13 -0.17
CA MET A 11 -20.26 -8.36 0.81
C MET A 11 -20.39 -6.92 0.34
N PRO A 12 -21.59 -6.34 0.33
CA PRO A 12 -21.74 -4.94 -0.03
C PRO A 12 -20.88 -4.05 0.84
N GLY A 13 -20.09 -3.20 0.23
CA GLY A 13 -19.22 -2.29 0.94
C GLY A 13 -17.87 -2.88 1.35
N ALA A 14 -17.75 -4.21 1.43
CA ALA A 14 -16.51 -4.84 1.84
C ALA A 14 -15.39 -4.59 0.85
N LYS A 15 -15.71 -4.55 -0.44
CA LYS A 15 -14.74 -4.34 -1.50
C LYS A 15 -14.07 -2.97 -1.46
N THR A 16 -14.62 -2.03 -0.69
CA THR A 16 -14.06 -0.70 -0.56
C THR A 16 -13.26 -0.54 0.73
N THR A 17 -13.06 -1.63 1.46
CA THR A 17 -12.28 -1.56 2.70
C THR A 17 -10.80 -1.78 2.41
N MET A 18 -9.98 -1.36 3.37
CA MET A 18 -8.54 -1.58 3.31
C MET A 18 -8.26 -3.08 3.33
N PHE A 19 -7.35 -3.53 2.47
CA PHE A 19 -6.99 -4.93 2.36
C PHE A 19 -5.78 -5.25 3.25
N ASN A 20 -5.79 -6.43 3.84
CA ASN A 20 -4.71 -6.95 4.69
C ASN A 20 -4.51 -6.12 5.96
N THR A 21 -5.60 -5.80 6.62
CA THR A 21 -5.53 -5.00 7.85
C THR A 21 -4.74 -5.69 8.96
N ASN A 22 -4.52 -7.00 8.86
CA ASN A 22 -3.68 -7.71 9.83
C ASN A 22 -2.26 -7.15 9.89
N ALA A 23 -1.79 -6.55 8.81
CA ALA A 23 -0.46 -5.94 8.80
C ALA A 23 -0.35 -4.80 9.81
N VAL A 24 -1.45 -4.12 10.09
CA VAL A 24 -1.47 -3.03 11.06
C VAL A 24 -1.07 -3.53 12.44
N PHE A 25 -1.52 -4.72 12.80
CA PHE A 25 -1.22 -5.29 14.11
C PHE A 25 0.19 -5.84 14.20
N SER A 26 0.75 -6.28 13.09
CA SER A 26 2.10 -6.85 13.09
C SER A 26 3.19 -5.82 12.84
N ALA A 27 2.86 -4.66 12.28
CA ALA A 27 3.83 -3.62 11.99
C ALA A 27 4.22 -2.88 13.27
N THR A 28 5.51 -2.54 13.38
CA THR A 28 6.02 -1.89 14.58
C THR A 28 6.35 -0.42 14.37
N LYS A 29 7.00 -0.07 13.26
CA LYS A 29 7.44 1.30 13.03
C LYS A 29 6.88 1.90 11.76
N TYR A 30 6.89 1.14 10.69
CA TYR A 30 6.43 1.63 9.40
C TYR A 30 5.45 0.67 8.79
N ILE A 31 4.68 1.17 7.84
CA ILE A 31 3.77 0.34 7.07
C ILE A 31 3.75 0.85 5.64
N CYS A 32 3.64 -0.08 4.69
CA CYS A 32 3.54 0.26 3.28
C CYS A 32 2.08 0.24 2.85
N VAL A 33 1.74 1.10 1.91
CA VAL A 33 0.40 1.18 1.34
C VAL A 33 0.51 1.04 -0.17
N THR A 34 -0.26 0.13 -0.74
CA THR A 34 -0.33 -0.03 -2.19
C THR A 34 -1.70 0.35 -2.69
N GLU A 35 -1.76 0.66 -3.99
CA GLU A 35 -3.00 0.90 -4.69
C GLU A 35 -3.52 -0.46 -5.18
N GLY A 36 -4.56 -0.96 -4.53
CA GLY A 36 -5.16 -2.22 -4.93
C GLY A 36 -4.64 -3.42 -4.16
N GLU A 37 -5.38 -4.52 -4.29
CA GLU A 37 -5.14 -5.74 -3.53
C GLU A 37 -3.97 -6.55 -4.06
N PHE A 38 -3.82 -6.61 -5.39
CA PHE A 38 -2.84 -7.50 -5.99
C PHE A 38 -1.42 -7.09 -5.61
N ASP A 39 -1.13 -5.79 -5.68
CA ASP A 39 0.19 -5.30 -5.30
C ASP A 39 0.45 -5.51 -3.82
N CYS A 40 -0.59 -5.41 -2.99
CA CYS A 40 -0.47 -5.71 -1.57
C CYS A 40 -0.10 -7.17 -1.34
N ILE A 41 -0.73 -8.08 -2.09
CA ILE A 41 -0.41 -9.50 -1.98
C ILE A 41 1.04 -9.76 -2.38
N VAL A 42 1.49 -9.15 -3.48
CA VAL A 42 2.87 -9.30 -3.94
C VAL A 42 3.85 -8.85 -2.86
N MET A 43 3.62 -7.67 -2.27
CA MET A 43 4.48 -7.16 -1.21
C MET A 43 4.47 -8.07 0.01
N SER A 44 3.31 -8.55 0.40
CA SER A 44 3.18 -9.38 1.61
C SER A 44 3.81 -10.76 1.44
N VAL A 45 3.71 -11.33 0.24
CA VAL A 45 4.23 -12.68 -0.03
C VAL A 45 5.72 -12.64 -0.37
N LYS A 46 6.16 -11.64 -1.12
CA LYS A 46 7.50 -11.61 -1.68
C LYS A 46 8.49 -10.77 -0.89
N THR A 47 8.02 -9.98 0.07
CA THR A 47 8.89 -9.15 0.90
C THR A 47 8.52 -9.30 2.36
N SER A 48 9.36 -8.74 3.24
CA SER A 48 9.07 -8.72 4.68
C SER A 48 8.43 -7.41 5.13
N HIS A 49 8.08 -6.53 4.19
CA HIS A 49 7.52 -5.22 4.55
C HIS A 49 6.04 -5.34 4.83
N PRO A 50 5.55 -4.88 6.00
CA PRO A 50 4.12 -4.91 6.28
C PRO A 50 3.39 -3.97 5.32
N THR A 51 2.33 -4.46 4.70
CA THR A 51 1.67 -3.75 3.61
C THR A 51 0.16 -3.89 3.69
N VAL A 52 -0.53 -2.78 3.54
CA VAL A 52 -2.00 -2.78 3.36
C VAL A 52 -2.32 -2.25 1.98
N GLY A 53 -3.44 -2.69 1.43
CA GLY A 53 -3.90 -2.24 0.12
C GLY A 53 -5.15 -1.38 0.24
N VAL A 54 -5.19 -0.28 -0.50
CA VAL A 54 -6.36 0.58 -0.59
C VAL A 54 -6.79 0.60 -2.05
N PRO A 55 -8.03 0.20 -2.37
CA PRO A 55 -8.44 0.06 -3.76
C PRO A 55 -8.71 1.43 -4.43
N GLY A 56 -7.65 2.16 -4.72
CA GLY A 56 -7.69 3.42 -5.45
C GLY A 56 -7.89 4.64 -4.57
N ALA A 57 -7.55 5.81 -5.13
CA ALA A 57 -7.59 7.06 -4.40
C ALA A 57 -9.02 7.45 -3.99
N ASN A 58 -9.99 7.13 -4.84
CA ASN A 58 -11.38 7.50 -4.57
C ASN A 58 -11.98 6.70 -3.42
N ASN A 59 -11.34 5.62 -3.01
CA ASN A 59 -11.82 4.77 -1.92
C ASN A 59 -11.08 5.01 -0.62
N TRP A 60 -10.23 6.02 -0.57
CA TRP A 60 -9.57 6.40 0.68
C TRP A 60 -10.61 6.96 1.64
N LYS A 61 -10.66 6.40 2.83
CA LYS A 61 -11.63 6.80 3.85
C LYS A 61 -10.94 7.55 4.98
N PRO A 62 -11.60 8.54 5.59
CA PRO A 62 -10.98 9.29 6.69
C PRO A 62 -10.48 8.42 7.85
N HIS A 63 -11.17 7.32 8.13
CA HIS A 63 -10.74 6.47 9.25
C HIS A 63 -9.45 5.71 8.96
N TYR A 64 -9.04 5.59 7.69
CA TYR A 64 -7.75 5.01 7.35
C TYR A 64 -6.62 5.86 7.89
N SER A 65 -6.78 7.20 7.82
CA SER A 65 -5.78 8.11 8.39
C SER A 65 -5.59 7.86 9.88
N LYS A 66 -6.68 7.62 10.59
CA LYS A 66 -6.60 7.36 12.02
C LYS A 66 -5.86 6.06 12.34
N ILE A 67 -6.08 5.03 11.52
CA ILE A 67 -5.41 3.75 11.70
C ILE A 67 -3.91 3.89 11.44
N LEU A 68 -3.54 4.64 10.42
CA LEU A 68 -2.16 4.70 9.95
C LEU A 68 -1.34 5.83 10.61
N ASP A 69 -2.01 6.71 11.34
CA ASP A 69 -1.38 7.87 11.95
C ASP A 69 -0.39 7.50 13.06
N ASP A 70 -0.56 6.34 13.66
CA ASP A 70 0.27 5.89 14.78
C ASP A 70 1.64 5.38 14.37
N PHE A 71 1.87 5.15 13.08
CA PHE A 71 3.15 4.66 12.62
C PHE A 71 4.13 5.82 12.47
N ASP A 72 5.42 5.54 12.70
CA ASP A 72 6.47 6.52 12.48
C ASP A 72 6.50 6.96 11.03
N MET A 73 6.20 6.04 10.11
CA MET A 73 6.24 6.34 8.69
C MET A 73 5.23 5.46 7.94
N VAL A 74 4.50 6.09 7.03
CA VAL A 74 3.64 5.39 6.08
C VAL A 74 4.29 5.56 4.71
N ILE A 75 4.60 4.44 4.06
CA ILE A 75 5.29 4.45 2.77
C ILE A 75 4.30 4.07 1.68
N VAL A 76 3.95 5.02 0.84
CA VAL A 76 2.98 4.82 -0.23
C VAL A 76 3.73 4.38 -1.49
N LEU A 77 3.43 3.19 -1.98
CA LEU A 77 4.01 2.69 -3.22
C LEU A 77 3.04 3.02 -4.35
N ALA A 78 3.31 4.11 -5.04
CA ALA A 78 2.40 4.64 -6.06
C ALA A 78 2.76 4.10 -7.43
N ASP A 79 1.74 3.64 -8.17
CA ASP A 79 1.92 3.19 -9.55
C ASP A 79 2.46 4.35 -10.40
N GLY A 80 3.20 4.01 -11.44
CA GLY A 80 3.85 5.00 -12.29
C GLY A 80 2.93 5.56 -13.36
N ASP A 81 1.76 6.05 -12.96
CA ASP A 81 0.78 6.66 -13.85
C ASP A 81 0.08 7.81 -13.13
N ASN A 82 -0.85 8.46 -13.83
CA ASN A 82 -1.57 9.60 -13.26
C ASN A 82 -2.41 9.22 -12.05
N ALA A 83 -3.03 8.06 -12.09
CA ALA A 83 -3.84 7.59 -10.96
C ALA A 83 -2.97 7.35 -9.74
N GLY A 84 -1.78 6.79 -9.93
CA GLY A 84 -0.83 6.58 -8.85
C GLY A 84 -0.35 7.90 -8.25
N ALA A 85 -0.09 8.90 -9.10
CA ALA A 85 0.32 10.21 -8.62
C ALA A 85 -0.78 10.84 -7.75
N GLU A 86 -2.04 10.73 -8.17
CA GLU A 86 -3.15 11.25 -7.39
C GLU A 86 -3.34 10.50 -6.09
N PHE A 87 -3.15 9.19 -6.13
CA PHE A 87 -3.21 8.35 -4.93
C PHE A 87 -2.19 8.83 -3.89
N GLY A 88 -0.94 9.01 -4.33
CA GLY A 88 0.10 9.48 -3.43
C GLY A 88 -0.18 10.87 -2.86
N LYS A 89 -0.64 11.77 -3.70
CA LYS A 89 -0.97 13.13 -3.26
C LYS A 89 -2.08 13.14 -2.22
N LYS A 90 -3.09 12.31 -2.44
CA LYS A 90 -4.22 12.27 -1.53
C LYS A 90 -3.79 11.79 -0.14
N ILE A 91 -2.98 10.76 -0.10
CA ILE A 91 -2.55 10.20 1.18
C ILE A 91 -1.60 11.16 1.89
N THR A 92 -0.67 11.79 1.17
CA THR A 92 0.26 12.71 1.82
C THR A 92 -0.44 13.96 2.34
N ARG A 93 -1.55 14.35 1.73
CA ARG A 93 -2.36 15.46 2.27
C ARG A 93 -3.01 15.09 3.60
N GLU A 94 -3.39 13.82 3.75
CA GLU A 94 -4.12 13.35 4.94
C GLU A 94 -3.20 12.91 6.06
N LEU A 95 -1.98 12.47 5.73
CA LEU A 95 -1.04 11.89 6.69
C LEU A 95 0.29 12.61 6.63
N PRO A 96 0.62 13.39 7.66
CA PRO A 96 1.92 14.10 7.69
C PRO A 96 3.11 13.15 7.70
N ASN A 97 2.92 11.90 8.18
CA ASN A 97 3.98 10.91 8.25
C ASN A 97 4.10 10.04 7.00
N ALA A 98 3.40 10.40 5.92
CA ALA A 98 3.42 9.63 4.67
C ALA A 98 4.52 10.11 3.74
N ASN A 99 5.18 9.15 3.10
CA ASN A 99 6.18 9.39 2.05
C ASN A 99 5.83 8.52 0.86
N VAL A 100 6.03 9.04 -0.35
CA VAL A 100 5.65 8.34 -1.57
C VAL A 100 6.90 7.83 -2.28
N ILE A 101 6.85 6.55 -2.68
CA ILE A 101 7.83 5.97 -3.60
C ILE A 101 7.08 5.72 -4.90
N ASN A 102 7.50 6.42 -5.96
CA ASN A 102 6.88 6.24 -7.26
C ASN A 102 7.51 5.06 -7.99
N MET A 103 6.68 4.18 -8.53
CA MET A 103 7.17 3.14 -9.41
C MET A 103 7.60 3.79 -10.72
N PRO A 104 8.47 3.13 -11.51
CA PRO A 104 8.86 3.67 -12.81
C PRO A 104 7.65 3.89 -13.69
N GLU A 105 7.77 4.80 -14.63
CA GLU A 105 6.68 5.17 -15.52
C GLU A 105 6.06 3.94 -16.18
N GLY A 106 4.74 3.83 -16.08
CA GLY A 106 4.00 2.72 -16.67
C GLY A 106 4.00 1.43 -15.87
N GLU A 107 4.71 1.38 -14.73
CA GLU A 107 4.80 0.17 -13.93
C GLU A 107 3.95 0.27 -12.68
N ASP A 108 3.38 -0.85 -12.25
CA ASP A 108 2.82 -0.98 -10.92
C ASP A 108 3.84 -1.71 -10.04
N VAL A 109 3.47 -1.98 -8.79
CA VAL A 109 4.40 -2.63 -7.87
C VAL A 109 4.79 -4.03 -8.37
N ASN A 110 3.82 -4.79 -8.86
CA ASN A 110 4.08 -6.13 -9.33
C ASN A 110 5.03 -6.14 -10.53
N SER A 111 4.78 -5.30 -11.52
CA SER A 111 5.65 -5.27 -12.70
C SER A 111 7.02 -4.72 -12.38
N ALA A 112 7.12 -3.74 -11.48
CA ALA A 112 8.40 -3.25 -11.04
C ALA A 112 9.18 -4.35 -10.32
N PHE A 113 8.50 -5.14 -9.49
CA PHE A 113 9.13 -6.26 -8.81
C PHE A 113 9.70 -7.27 -9.80
N ILE A 114 8.91 -7.61 -10.82
CA ILE A 114 9.35 -8.57 -11.85
C ILE A 114 10.54 -8.04 -12.64
N LYS A 115 10.50 -6.78 -13.03
CA LYS A 115 11.52 -6.19 -13.89
C LYS A 115 12.79 -5.80 -13.16
N LEU A 116 12.66 -5.29 -11.94
CA LEU A 116 13.78 -4.70 -11.21
C LEU A 116 14.21 -5.53 -10.00
N GLY A 117 13.35 -6.42 -9.54
CA GLY A 117 13.69 -7.33 -8.44
C GLY A 117 13.37 -6.78 -7.06
N LYS A 118 13.44 -7.69 -6.10
CA LYS A 118 13.15 -7.39 -4.70
C LYS A 118 14.09 -6.32 -4.14
N GLU A 119 15.36 -6.37 -4.50
CA GLU A 119 16.36 -5.44 -3.98
C GLU A 119 16.07 -3.98 -4.35
N TRP A 120 15.50 -3.77 -5.53
CA TRP A 120 15.15 -2.41 -5.95
C TRP A 120 14.12 -1.81 -5.00
N ILE A 121 13.11 -2.59 -4.66
CA ILE A 121 12.06 -2.14 -3.76
C ILE A 121 12.58 -1.99 -2.34
N ASP A 122 13.33 -2.99 -1.86
CA ASP A 122 13.92 -2.96 -0.52
C ASP A 122 14.80 -1.73 -0.32
N GLU A 123 15.59 -1.40 -1.33
CA GLU A 123 16.50 -0.25 -1.25
C GLU A 123 15.73 1.06 -1.13
N ARG A 124 14.66 1.22 -1.91
CA ARG A 124 13.87 2.44 -1.85
C ARG A 124 13.16 2.59 -0.51
N ILE A 125 12.69 1.50 0.03
CA ILE A 125 12.07 1.53 1.35
C ILE A 125 13.10 1.86 2.43
N ARG A 126 14.27 1.24 2.38
CA ARG A 126 15.34 1.55 3.32
C ARG A 126 15.74 3.02 3.27
N ASN A 127 15.84 3.57 2.06
CA ASN A 127 16.19 4.98 1.89
C ASN A 127 15.13 5.91 2.47
N CYS A 128 13.87 5.54 2.32
CA CYS A 128 12.78 6.29 2.92
C CYS A 128 12.88 6.31 4.43
N ILE A 129 13.13 5.16 5.03
CA ILE A 129 13.20 5.03 6.48
C ILE A 129 14.40 5.79 7.03
N ALA A 130 15.50 5.80 6.30
CA ALA A 130 16.75 6.42 6.75
C ALA A 130 16.75 7.94 6.64
N SER A 131 15.88 8.51 5.82
CA SER A 131 15.90 9.95 5.57
C SER A 131 15.19 10.78 6.63
#